data_2f5c20f9422a15cddc61a1dc42fd8377
#
_entry.id   2f5c20f9422a15cddc61a1dc42fd8377
#
_cell.length_a   1.000
_cell.length_b   1.000
_cell.length_c   1.000
_cell.angle_alpha   90.00
_cell.angle_beta   90.00
_cell.angle_gamma   90.00
#
_symmetry.space_group_name_H-M   'P 1'
#
loop_
_entity.id
_entity.type
_entity.pdbx_description
1 polymer ?
#
loop_
_entity_poly.entity_id
_entity_poly.type
_entity_poly.pdbx_seq_one_letter_code
_entity_poly.pdbx_strand_id
1 'polypeptide(L)'
;MESFPEVGIKLREETSQVIIDGIREGLTDIGVFSGHIDSGDLETRTYRHDNLMVILPGNHPLESCERLKLADIAPYDNVGLQDGSSLQYKLMNEAAALDIPLRFRVKVLSFDGIRRMVEAGLGLAVLPEGAVIPYLDMGGFSAVKLDEPWATRSLMLGFRDYKLLPVVARTMIECLAPDPSLVPS
;
A
#
# COMPACT_ATOMS: atom_id res chain seq x y z
N MET A 1 17.81 7.78 -13.18
CA MET A 1 17.87 6.38 -13.64
C MET A 1 18.73 6.21 -14.91
N GLU A 2 19.80 7.01 -15.01
CA GLU A 2 20.71 6.96 -16.17
C GLU A 2 21.98 6.12 -15.95
N SER A 3 22.13 5.53 -14.75
CA SER A 3 23.41 4.93 -14.37
C SER A 3 23.67 3.51 -14.90
N PHE A 4 22.63 2.79 -15.37
CA PHE A 4 22.76 1.38 -15.79
C PHE A 4 21.81 1.04 -16.95
N PRO A 5 22.06 1.53 -18.17
CA PRO A 5 21.17 1.31 -19.32
C PRO A 5 21.08 -0.16 -19.77
N GLU A 6 22.06 -0.99 -19.44
CA GLU A 6 22.13 -2.42 -19.79
C GLU A 6 21.36 -3.33 -18.82
N VAL A 7 20.77 -2.77 -17.74
CA VAL A 7 20.11 -3.56 -16.71
C VAL A 7 18.66 -3.78 -17.03
N GLY A 8 18.26 -5.03 -17.26
CA GLY A 8 16.87 -5.44 -17.35
C GLY A 8 16.25 -5.60 -15.96
N ILE A 9 15.14 -4.89 -15.71
CA ILE A 9 14.34 -5.02 -14.48
C ILE A 9 13.07 -5.82 -14.82
N LYS A 10 12.83 -6.90 -14.08
CA LYS A 10 11.56 -7.64 -14.11
C LYS A 10 10.75 -7.26 -12.88
N LEU A 11 9.75 -6.41 -13.08
CA LEU A 11 8.83 -6.02 -12.02
C LEU A 11 7.61 -6.98 -11.99
N ARG A 12 7.23 -7.40 -10.78
CA ARG A 12 6.00 -8.15 -10.52
C ARG A 12 5.23 -7.49 -9.39
N GLU A 13 3.93 -7.49 -9.48
CA GLU A 13 3.02 -7.04 -8.41
C GLU A 13 2.34 -8.28 -7.82
N GLU A 14 2.59 -8.52 -6.53
CA GLU A 14 2.16 -9.71 -5.81
C GLU A 14 1.74 -9.32 -4.38
N THR A 15 1.13 -10.25 -3.64
CA THR A 15 0.85 -10.02 -2.23
C THR A 15 2.13 -10.01 -1.39
N SER A 16 2.12 -9.31 -0.24
CA SER A 16 3.30 -9.21 0.64
C SER A 16 3.89 -10.57 1.00
N GLN A 17 3.05 -11.57 1.27
CA GLN A 17 3.51 -12.92 1.61
C GLN A 17 4.23 -13.58 0.43
N VAL A 18 3.67 -13.51 -0.77
CA VAL A 18 4.29 -14.06 -1.99
C VAL A 18 5.63 -13.38 -2.29
N ILE A 19 5.73 -12.07 -2.04
CA ILE A 19 7.00 -11.33 -2.19
C ILE A 19 8.04 -11.86 -1.21
N ILE A 20 7.70 -11.99 0.06
CA ILE A 20 8.60 -12.48 1.12
C ILE A 20 9.08 -13.90 0.80
N ASP A 21 8.16 -14.79 0.43
CA ASP A 21 8.50 -16.16 0.08
C ASP A 21 9.39 -16.21 -1.17
N GLY A 22 9.09 -15.40 -2.19
CA GLY A 22 9.92 -15.28 -3.39
C GLY A 22 11.34 -14.80 -3.12
N ILE A 23 11.54 -13.91 -2.14
CA ILE A 23 12.88 -13.47 -1.71
C ILE A 23 13.61 -14.62 -0.99
N ARG A 24 12.94 -15.33 -0.08
CA ARG A 24 13.53 -16.49 0.64
C ARG A 24 13.96 -17.60 -0.31
N GLU A 25 13.17 -17.87 -1.32
CA GLU A 25 13.43 -18.88 -2.35
C GLU A 25 14.47 -18.42 -3.40
N GLY A 26 14.87 -17.16 -3.39
CA GLY A 26 15.82 -16.60 -4.36
C GLY A 26 15.22 -16.37 -5.76
N LEU A 27 13.90 -16.32 -5.87
CA LEU A 27 13.16 -16.01 -7.11
C LEU A 27 13.04 -14.49 -7.33
N THR A 28 13.27 -13.71 -6.29
CA THR A 28 13.20 -12.24 -6.27
C THR A 28 14.39 -11.72 -5.49
N ASP A 29 15.14 -10.78 -6.07
CA ASP A 29 16.30 -10.18 -5.41
C ASP A 29 15.88 -9.14 -4.36
N ILE A 30 14.90 -8.32 -4.68
CA ILE A 30 14.41 -7.21 -3.87
C ILE A 30 12.89 -7.18 -3.91
N GLY A 31 12.25 -7.02 -2.76
CA GLY A 31 10.80 -6.86 -2.68
C GLY A 31 10.39 -5.68 -1.81
N VAL A 32 9.26 -5.07 -2.15
CA VAL A 32 8.60 -4.06 -1.31
C VAL A 32 7.32 -4.66 -0.77
N PHE A 33 7.18 -4.68 0.55
CA PHE A 33 6.02 -5.28 1.21
C PHE A 33 5.62 -4.48 2.46
N SER A 34 4.46 -4.80 3.00
CA SER A 34 3.90 -4.10 4.16
C SER A 34 4.65 -4.48 5.45
N GLY A 35 5.08 -3.46 6.21
CA GLY A 35 5.89 -3.66 7.42
C GLY A 35 5.17 -4.33 8.60
N HIS A 36 3.86 -4.57 8.50
CA HIS A 36 3.13 -5.35 9.51
C HIS A 36 3.14 -6.86 9.24
N ILE A 37 3.67 -7.29 8.10
CA ILE A 37 3.84 -8.71 7.78
C ILE A 37 5.21 -9.15 8.29
N ASP A 38 5.25 -10.29 8.97
CA ASP A 38 6.49 -10.86 9.49
C ASP A 38 7.42 -11.26 8.32
N SER A 39 8.54 -10.58 8.22
CA SER A 39 9.57 -10.86 7.21
C SER A 39 10.54 -11.98 7.63
N GLY A 40 10.47 -12.47 8.88
CA GLY A 40 11.34 -13.51 9.43
C GLY A 40 12.82 -13.14 9.36
N ASP A 41 13.61 -13.95 8.66
CA ASP A 41 15.06 -13.85 8.53
C ASP A 41 15.56 -12.91 7.42
N LEU A 42 14.66 -12.23 6.70
CA LEU A 42 15.05 -11.29 5.66
C LEU A 42 15.65 -10.01 6.27
N GLU A 43 16.70 -9.51 5.64
CA GLU A 43 17.16 -8.15 5.90
C GLU A 43 16.16 -7.14 5.34
N THR A 44 15.83 -6.12 6.13
CA THR A 44 14.84 -5.12 5.72
C THR A 44 15.33 -3.70 5.97
N ARG A 45 14.89 -2.77 5.10
CA ARG A 45 15.02 -1.33 5.32
C ARG A 45 13.66 -0.66 5.15
N THR A 46 13.42 0.42 5.88
CA THR A 46 12.21 1.22 5.66
C THR A 46 12.28 1.88 4.29
N TYR A 47 11.33 1.55 3.41
CA TYR A 47 11.24 2.16 2.08
C TYR A 47 10.56 3.51 2.15
N ARG A 48 9.36 3.55 2.73
CA ARG A 48 8.59 4.77 2.98
C ARG A 48 7.50 4.55 4.02
N HIS A 49 7.03 5.65 4.59
CA HIS A 49 5.76 5.69 5.30
C HIS A 49 4.66 6.09 4.32
N ASP A 50 3.47 5.54 4.54
CA ASP A 50 2.29 5.75 3.70
C ASP A 50 1.08 5.89 4.60
N ASN A 51 0.20 6.83 4.27
CA ASN A 51 -1.04 7.05 5.01
C ASN A 51 -2.21 6.45 4.23
N LEU A 52 -3.25 6.07 4.94
CA LEU A 52 -4.49 5.64 4.33
C LEU A 52 -5.47 6.80 4.26
N MET A 53 -6.21 6.85 3.17
CA MET A 53 -7.27 7.81 2.90
C MET A 53 -8.58 7.07 2.58
N VAL A 54 -9.69 7.66 2.95
CA VAL A 54 -11.01 7.25 2.48
C VAL A 54 -11.28 7.99 1.18
N ILE A 55 -11.58 7.28 0.11
CA ILE A 55 -12.05 7.87 -1.14
C ILE A 55 -13.56 7.74 -1.24
N LEU A 56 -14.19 8.79 -1.74
CA LEU A 56 -15.61 9.02 -1.74
C LEU A 56 -16.06 9.38 -3.16
N PRO A 57 -17.23 8.94 -3.63
CA PRO A 57 -17.81 9.47 -4.87
C PRO A 57 -17.98 10.99 -4.76
N GLY A 58 -17.96 11.69 -5.88
CA GLY A 58 -18.20 13.14 -5.90
C GLY A 58 -19.55 13.51 -5.27
N ASN A 59 -19.58 14.64 -4.56
CA ASN A 59 -20.74 15.14 -3.83
C ASN A 59 -21.22 14.22 -2.68
N HIS A 60 -20.34 13.42 -2.11
CA HIS A 60 -20.69 12.57 -0.96
C HIS A 60 -20.83 13.41 0.32
N PRO A 61 -21.78 13.14 1.23
CA PRO A 61 -21.97 13.92 2.46
C PRO A 61 -20.73 14.03 3.36
N LEU A 62 -19.84 13.05 3.31
CA LEU A 62 -18.61 13.01 4.11
C LEU A 62 -17.43 13.78 3.48
N GLU A 63 -17.55 14.31 2.27
CA GLU A 63 -16.43 14.98 1.58
C GLU A 63 -15.97 16.27 2.26
N SER A 64 -16.85 16.92 3.03
CA SER A 64 -16.54 18.12 3.79
C SER A 64 -15.86 17.84 5.13
N CYS A 65 -15.74 16.57 5.53
CA CYS A 65 -15.05 16.19 6.75
C CYS A 65 -13.54 16.37 6.60
N GLU A 66 -12.87 16.88 7.62
CA GLU A 66 -11.41 16.99 7.64
C GLU A 66 -10.75 15.61 7.80
N ARG A 67 -11.38 14.73 8.58
CA ARG A 67 -10.92 13.37 8.90
C ARG A 67 -12.11 12.45 9.05
N LEU A 68 -11.92 11.17 8.79
CA LEU A 68 -12.92 10.11 8.95
C LEU A 68 -12.33 8.95 9.74
N LYS A 69 -13.15 8.38 10.61
CA LYS A 69 -12.87 7.10 11.27
C LYS A 69 -13.52 5.95 10.50
N LEU A 70 -13.09 4.74 10.83
CA LEU A 70 -13.69 3.54 10.27
C LEU A 70 -15.20 3.45 10.54
N ALA A 71 -15.63 3.90 11.72
CA ALA A 71 -17.03 3.96 12.12
C ALA A 71 -17.88 4.88 11.22
N ASP A 72 -17.30 5.95 10.67
CA ASP A 72 -18.02 6.91 9.84
C ASP A 72 -18.35 6.32 8.45
N ILE A 73 -17.52 5.38 7.96
CA ILE A 73 -17.73 4.73 6.66
C ILE A 73 -18.53 3.42 6.75
N ALA A 74 -18.69 2.85 7.95
CA ALA A 74 -19.39 1.59 8.17
C ALA A 74 -20.87 1.59 7.68
N PRO A 75 -21.64 2.71 7.79
CA PRO A 75 -23.01 2.75 7.30
C PRO A 75 -23.16 2.64 5.78
N TYR A 76 -22.08 2.86 5.04
CA TYR A 76 -22.08 2.91 3.58
C TYR A 76 -21.57 1.60 2.95
N ASP A 77 -21.92 1.39 1.68
CA ASP A 77 -21.33 0.33 0.90
C ASP A 77 -19.85 0.64 0.61
N ASN A 78 -19.00 -0.35 0.68
CA ASN A 78 -17.57 -0.20 0.44
C ASN A 78 -17.14 -1.01 -0.81
N VAL A 79 -16.12 -0.50 -1.47
CA VAL A 79 -15.35 -1.19 -2.51
C VAL A 79 -14.02 -1.63 -1.90
N GLY A 80 -13.66 -2.88 -2.06
CA GLY A 80 -12.44 -3.44 -1.47
C GLY A 80 -11.52 -4.12 -2.48
N LEU A 81 -10.36 -4.52 -2.00
CA LEU A 81 -9.48 -5.44 -2.73
C LEU A 81 -9.95 -6.88 -2.52
N GLN A 82 -9.54 -7.75 -3.45
CA GLN A 82 -9.74 -9.19 -3.29
C GLN A 82 -9.03 -9.72 -2.04
N ASP A 83 -9.51 -10.87 -1.57
CA ASP A 83 -8.93 -11.57 -0.45
C ASP A 83 -7.47 -11.98 -0.79
N GLY A 84 -6.58 -11.89 0.21
CA GLY A 84 -5.13 -12.03 0.03
C GLY A 84 -4.37 -10.69 -0.05
N SER A 85 -5.04 -9.58 -0.32
CA SER A 85 -4.42 -8.26 -0.19
C SER A 85 -4.11 -7.93 1.27
N SER A 86 -2.88 -7.52 1.56
CA SER A 86 -2.45 -7.12 2.91
C SER A 86 -3.24 -5.93 3.45
N LEU A 87 -3.64 -4.99 2.58
CA LEU A 87 -4.48 -3.86 2.96
C LEU A 87 -5.90 -4.31 3.30
N GLN A 88 -6.51 -5.18 2.48
CA GLN A 88 -7.84 -5.71 2.74
C GLN A 88 -7.86 -6.50 4.05
N TYR A 89 -6.86 -7.34 4.29
CA TYR A 89 -6.72 -8.11 5.52
C TYR A 89 -6.59 -7.19 6.74
N LYS A 90 -5.73 -6.16 6.67
CA LYS A 90 -5.55 -5.17 7.75
C LYS A 90 -6.87 -4.47 8.05
N LEU A 91 -7.55 -3.95 7.04
CA LEU A 91 -8.82 -3.25 7.18
C LEU A 91 -9.90 -4.12 7.84
N MET A 92 -10.02 -5.37 7.42
CA MET A 92 -10.98 -6.31 8.01
C MET A 92 -10.67 -6.66 9.47
N ASN A 93 -9.40 -6.84 9.81
CA ASN A 93 -8.99 -7.13 11.18
C ASN A 93 -9.24 -5.95 12.11
N GLU A 94 -8.92 -4.73 11.67
CA GLU A 94 -9.16 -3.52 12.47
C GLU A 94 -10.66 -3.25 12.64
N ALA A 95 -11.45 -3.47 11.60
CA ALA A 95 -12.91 -3.37 11.69
C ALA A 95 -13.48 -4.40 12.69
N ALA A 96 -13.00 -5.65 12.62
CA ALA A 96 -13.41 -6.71 13.55
C ALA A 96 -13.00 -6.40 15.00
N ALA A 97 -11.81 -5.86 15.23
CA ALA A 97 -11.33 -5.49 16.57
C ALA A 97 -12.17 -4.36 17.20
N LEU A 98 -12.80 -3.53 16.39
CA LEU A 98 -13.69 -2.44 16.83
C LEU A 98 -15.18 -2.81 16.78
N ASP A 99 -15.50 -4.06 16.43
CA ASP A 99 -16.89 -4.54 16.21
C ASP A 99 -17.66 -3.68 15.17
N ILE A 100 -16.94 -3.24 14.12
CA ILE A 100 -17.49 -2.42 13.05
C ILE A 100 -17.79 -3.30 11.83
N PRO A 101 -19.06 -3.46 11.42
CA PRO A 101 -19.43 -4.26 10.25
C PRO A 101 -19.18 -3.46 8.96
N LEU A 102 -18.12 -3.75 8.22
CA LEU A 102 -17.91 -3.19 6.89
C LEU A 102 -18.58 -4.06 5.82
N ARG A 103 -19.40 -3.45 4.97
CA ARG A 103 -20.06 -4.11 3.84
C ARG A 103 -19.30 -3.86 2.56
N PHE A 104 -18.70 -4.90 1.98
CA PHE A 104 -18.04 -4.81 0.68
C PHE A 104 -19.01 -5.25 -0.42
N ARG A 105 -19.50 -4.28 -1.20
CA ARG A 105 -20.38 -4.51 -2.34
C ARG A 105 -19.63 -5.07 -3.55
N VAL A 106 -18.39 -4.63 -3.75
CA VAL A 106 -17.53 -5.01 -4.87
C VAL A 106 -16.11 -5.26 -4.34
N LYS A 107 -15.45 -6.28 -4.85
CA LYS A 107 -14.03 -6.54 -4.63
C LYS A 107 -13.30 -6.59 -5.98
N VAL A 108 -12.18 -5.88 -6.11
CA VAL A 108 -11.38 -5.78 -7.33
C VAL A 108 -9.91 -6.08 -7.06
N LEU A 109 -9.10 -6.23 -8.12
CA LEU A 109 -7.70 -6.66 -8.02
C LEU A 109 -6.72 -5.50 -7.80
N SER A 110 -7.09 -4.26 -8.19
CA SER A 110 -6.15 -3.13 -8.22
C SER A 110 -6.72 -1.86 -7.61
N PHE A 111 -5.85 -0.96 -7.16
CA PHE A 111 -6.24 0.36 -6.68
C PHE A 111 -6.91 1.20 -7.76
N ASP A 112 -6.49 1.07 -9.03
CA ASP A 112 -7.14 1.74 -10.15
C ASP A 112 -8.59 1.25 -10.33
N GLY A 113 -8.81 -0.06 -10.23
CA GLY A 113 -10.15 -0.64 -10.24
C GLY A 113 -11.04 -0.12 -9.11
N ILE A 114 -10.49 -0.02 -7.88
CA ILE A 114 -11.24 0.57 -6.75
C ILE A 114 -11.64 2.01 -7.07
N ARG A 115 -10.69 2.84 -7.51
CA ARG A 115 -10.95 4.25 -7.80
C ARG A 115 -12.08 4.40 -8.82
N ARG A 116 -12.04 3.63 -9.93
CA ARG A 116 -13.11 3.64 -10.95
C ARG A 116 -14.46 3.21 -10.42
N MET A 117 -14.52 2.25 -9.51
CA MET A 117 -15.78 1.83 -8.89
C MET A 117 -16.33 2.91 -7.95
N VAL A 118 -15.46 3.61 -7.22
CA VAL A 118 -15.86 4.75 -6.38
C VAL A 118 -16.33 5.91 -7.25
N GLU A 119 -15.64 6.27 -8.31
CA GLU A 119 -16.06 7.27 -9.30
C GLU A 119 -17.45 6.96 -9.88
N ALA A 120 -17.75 5.68 -10.10
CA ALA A 120 -19.05 5.21 -10.56
C ALA A 120 -20.14 5.17 -9.46
N GLY A 121 -19.85 5.61 -8.23
CA GLY A 121 -20.80 5.66 -7.13
C GLY A 121 -21.14 4.31 -6.50
N LEU A 122 -20.29 3.29 -6.65
CA LEU A 122 -20.57 1.94 -6.13
C LEU A 122 -20.26 1.78 -4.64
N GLY A 123 -19.64 2.79 -4.01
CA GLY A 123 -19.32 2.81 -2.58
C GLY A 123 -18.11 3.65 -2.25
N LEU A 124 -17.70 3.59 -1.00
CA LEU A 124 -16.48 4.20 -0.48
C LEU A 124 -15.32 3.21 -0.54
N ALA A 125 -14.08 3.68 -0.39
CA ALA A 125 -12.96 2.77 -0.23
C ALA A 125 -11.85 3.39 0.62
N VAL A 126 -11.00 2.52 1.20
CA VAL A 126 -9.77 2.92 1.89
C VAL A 126 -8.59 2.58 1.00
N LEU A 127 -7.80 3.56 0.63
CA LEU A 127 -6.64 3.43 -0.25
C LEU A 127 -5.40 4.13 0.31
N PRO A 128 -4.20 3.71 -0.11
CA PRO A 128 -2.96 4.43 0.16
C PRO A 128 -2.96 5.83 -0.46
N GLU A 129 -2.46 6.81 0.26
CA GLU A 129 -2.31 8.19 -0.19
C GLU A 129 -1.60 8.29 -1.55
N GLY A 130 -0.53 7.51 -1.75
CA GLY A 130 0.21 7.45 -3.00
C GLY A 130 -0.59 6.92 -4.20
N ALA A 131 -1.67 6.15 -3.96
CA ALA A 131 -2.58 5.70 -5.00
C ALA A 131 -3.76 6.65 -5.25
N VAL A 132 -3.90 7.69 -4.43
CA VAL A 132 -5.03 8.64 -4.44
C VAL A 132 -4.60 10.02 -4.94
N ILE A 133 -3.60 10.63 -4.30
CA ILE A 133 -3.18 12.02 -4.55
C ILE A 133 -2.92 12.33 -6.03
N PRO A 134 -2.20 11.49 -6.81
CA PRO A 134 -1.90 11.79 -8.21
C PRO A 134 -3.13 11.92 -9.11
N TYR A 135 -4.29 11.51 -8.63
CA TYR A 135 -5.52 11.43 -9.42
C TYR A 135 -6.64 12.34 -8.93
N LEU A 136 -6.46 13.07 -7.82
CA LEU A 136 -7.50 13.96 -7.28
C LEU A 136 -7.90 15.06 -8.26
N ASP A 137 -6.93 15.62 -8.97
CA ASP A 137 -7.17 16.72 -9.94
C ASP A 137 -7.93 16.24 -11.20
N MET A 138 -8.01 14.94 -11.43
CA MET A 138 -8.78 14.38 -12.55
C MET A 138 -10.29 14.41 -12.30
N GLY A 139 -10.71 14.63 -11.05
CA GLY A 139 -12.11 14.69 -10.64
C GLY A 139 -12.80 13.31 -10.56
N GLY A 140 -14.08 13.33 -10.24
CA GLY A 140 -14.92 12.12 -10.14
C GLY A 140 -14.96 11.50 -8.75
N PHE A 141 -14.00 11.79 -7.88
CA PHE A 141 -14.00 11.37 -6.48
C PHE A 141 -13.32 12.42 -5.60
N SER A 142 -13.59 12.36 -4.31
CA SER A 142 -12.91 13.12 -3.27
C SER A 142 -12.18 12.17 -2.31
N ALA A 143 -11.26 12.71 -1.50
CA ALA A 143 -10.49 11.92 -0.55
C ALA A 143 -10.36 12.65 0.78
N VAL A 144 -10.56 11.91 1.87
CA VAL A 144 -10.47 12.39 3.24
C VAL A 144 -9.50 11.49 4.01
N LYS A 145 -8.71 12.06 4.89
CA LYS A 145 -7.73 11.31 5.68
C LYS A 145 -8.43 10.32 6.62
N LEU A 146 -7.96 9.08 6.67
CA LEU A 146 -8.39 8.10 7.65
C LEU A 146 -7.69 8.39 8.99
N ASP A 147 -8.46 8.66 10.03
CA ASP A 147 -7.98 9.02 11.38
C ASP A 147 -8.04 7.80 12.32
N GLU A 148 -7.19 6.83 12.03
CA GLU A 148 -7.01 5.64 12.85
C GLU A 148 -5.54 5.45 13.22
N PRO A 149 -5.20 4.92 14.40
CA PRO A 149 -3.80 4.72 14.81
C PRO A 149 -2.98 3.87 13.82
N TRP A 150 -3.63 2.95 13.14
CA TRP A 150 -3.04 2.03 12.16
C TRP A 150 -3.06 2.56 10.72
N ALA A 151 -3.66 3.73 10.47
CA ALA A 151 -3.77 4.31 9.12
C ALA A 151 -2.42 4.78 8.57
N THR A 152 -1.45 5.07 9.43
CA THR A 152 -0.06 5.26 9.02
C THR A 152 0.64 3.91 9.00
N ARG A 153 1.17 3.52 7.86
CA ARG A 153 1.86 2.25 7.66
C ARG A 153 3.26 2.45 7.12
N SER A 154 4.16 1.52 7.43
CA SER A 154 5.48 1.45 6.84
C SER A 154 5.50 0.44 5.70
N LEU A 155 6.11 0.80 4.59
CA LEU A 155 6.51 -0.13 3.54
C LEU A 155 7.99 -0.45 3.74
N MET A 156 8.29 -1.73 3.73
CA MET A 156 9.64 -2.26 3.90
C MET A 156 10.18 -2.71 2.56
N LEU A 157 11.42 -2.44 2.33
CA LEU A 157 12.21 -3.01 1.25
C LEU A 157 12.98 -4.17 1.86
N GLY A 158 12.77 -5.38 1.33
CA GLY A 158 13.39 -6.60 1.85
C GLY A 158 14.26 -7.30 0.81
N PHE A 159 15.27 -8.00 1.30
CA PHE A 159 16.22 -8.81 0.53
C PHE A 159 16.81 -9.89 1.44
N ARG A 160 17.44 -10.92 0.87
CA ARG A 160 17.93 -12.07 1.66
C ARG A 160 19.22 -11.78 2.42
N ASP A 161 20.25 -11.27 1.74
CA ASP A 161 21.54 -10.88 2.30
C ASP A 161 22.14 -9.79 1.40
N TYR A 162 22.31 -8.58 1.95
CA TYR A 162 22.83 -7.43 1.21
C TYR A 162 24.19 -7.69 0.58
N LYS A 163 25.08 -8.41 1.27
CA LYS A 163 26.44 -8.65 0.82
C LYS A 163 26.52 -9.60 -0.38
N LEU A 164 25.54 -10.50 -0.48
CA LEU A 164 25.47 -11.50 -1.56
C LEU A 164 24.73 -10.99 -2.80
N LEU A 165 24.04 -9.84 -2.70
CA LEU A 165 23.34 -9.26 -3.83
C LEU A 165 24.30 -8.77 -4.93
N PRO A 166 23.90 -8.85 -6.21
CA PRO A 166 24.60 -8.19 -7.31
C PRO A 166 24.76 -6.69 -7.05
N VAL A 167 25.85 -6.10 -7.58
CA VAL A 167 26.14 -4.66 -7.42
C VAL A 167 24.93 -3.79 -7.81
N VAL A 168 24.28 -4.14 -8.91
CA VAL A 168 23.08 -3.42 -9.41
C VAL A 168 21.93 -3.44 -8.41
N ALA A 169 21.64 -4.60 -7.81
CA ALA A 169 20.60 -4.74 -6.80
C ALA A 169 20.92 -3.89 -5.55
N ARG A 170 22.19 -3.91 -5.09
CA ARG A 170 22.62 -3.04 -3.98
C ARG A 170 22.46 -1.56 -4.31
N THR A 171 22.86 -1.13 -5.51
CA THR A 171 22.68 0.26 -5.95
C THR A 171 21.20 0.63 -5.98
N MET A 172 20.32 -0.27 -6.42
CA MET A 172 18.87 -0.03 -6.39
C MET A 172 18.35 0.16 -4.96
N ILE A 173 18.82 -0.67 -4.01
CA ILE A 173 18.48 -0.54 -2.59
C ILE A 173 18.90 0.83 -2.06
N GLU A 174 20.15 1.26 -2.35
CA GLU A 174 20.64 2.57 -1.90
C GLU A 174 19.86 3.74 -2.52
N CYS A 175 19.36 3.58 -3.73
CA CYS A 175 18.49 4.60 -4.36
C CYS A 175 17.08 4.64 -3.76
N LEU A 176 16.52 3.48 -3.39
CA LEU A 176 15.15 3.37 -2.90
C LEU A 176 15.03 3.58 -1.39
N ALA A 177 16.00 3.10 -0.63
CA ALA A 177 16.06 3.15 0.82
C ALA A 177 17.52 3.34 1.27
N PRO A 178 18.09 4.55 1.12
CA PRO A 178 19.46 4.83 1.48
C PRO A 178 19.70 4.52 2.96
N ASP A 179 20.86 3.91 3.24
CA ASP A 179 21.27 3.68 4.62
C ASP A 179 21.64 5.03 5.26
N PRO A 180 20.95 5.44 6.33
CA PRO A 180 21.24 6.71 7.00
C PRO A 180 22.68 6.81 7.52
N SER A 181 23.33 5.67 7.78
CA SER A 181 24.72 5.62 8.26
C SER A 181 25.75 5.87 7.15
N LEU A 182 25.35 5.79 5.88
CA LEU A 182 26.22 5.95 4.71
C LEU A 182 26.05 7.33 4.03
N VAL A 183 25.15 8.18 4.50
CA VAL A 183 24.98 9.56 3.99
C VAL A 183 26.05 10.43 4.63
N PRO A 184 27.03 10.98 3.86
CA PRO A 184 27.98 11.93 4.42
C PRO A 184 27.28 13.19 4.89
N SER A 185 27.63 13.63 6.09
CA SER A 185 27.15 14.87 6.75
C SER A 185 27.48 16.12 5.95
#